data_372e74ebaaa210599804968717b91a5c
#
_entry.id   372e74ebaaa210599804968717b91a5c
#
_cell.length_a   1.000
_cell.length_b   1.000
_cell.length_c   1.000
_cell.angle_alpha   90.00
_cell.angle_beta   90.00
_cell.angle_gamma   90.00
#
_symmetry.space_group_name_H-M   'P 1'
#
loop_
_entity.id
_entity.type
_entity.pdbx_description
1 polymer ?
#
loop_
_entity_poly.entity_id
_entity_poly.type
_entity_poly.pdbx_seq_one_letter_code
_entity_poly.pdbx_strand_id
1 'polypeptide(L)'
;MQKQLRVLICDDSVLIRKKLRDILEVCQMKEIEEAENGVAAVEKARTFKPDLVFMDIVMPGKDGIEALEEIKSENPKIKVVMASSAGTQSHLKKALDLGAYDFIQKPVTLESVTSIIEKMINEGESAHV
;
A
#
# COMPACT_ATOMS: atom_id res chain seq x y z
N MET A 1 19.48 -14.02 -2.60
CA MET A 1 19.54 -12.58 -2.37
C MET A 1 18.13 -11.99 -2.41
N GLN A 2 17.74 -11.30 -1.35
CA GLN A 2 16.41 -10.74 -1.30
C GLN A 2 16.33 -9.46 -2.13
N LYS A 3 15.26 -9.36 -2.92
CA LYS A 3 15.00 -8.16 -3.68
C LYS A 3 14.58 -7.03 -2.73
N GLN A 4 15.14 -5.85 -2.93
CA GLN A 4 14.70 -4.67 -2.18
C GLN A 4 13.34 -4.25 -2.68
N LEU A 5 12.35 -4.25 -1.81
CA LEU A 5 10.99 -3.83 -2.17
C LEU A 5 10.92 -2.32 -2.36
N ARG A 6 10.17 -1.92 -3.37
CA ARG A 6 9.85 -0.52 -3.61
C ARG A 6 8.45 -0.27 -3.07
N VAL A 7 8.32 0.66 -2.14
CA VAL A 7 7.08 0.90 -1.43
C VAL A 7 6.57 2.31 -1.67
N LEU A 8 5.30 2.42 -2.02
CA LEU A 8 4.63 3.71 -2.18
C LEU A 8 3.61 3.87 -1.05
N ILE A 9 3.65 5.02 -0.38
CA ILE A 9 2.72 5.35 0.70
C ILE A 9 1.77 6.44 0.20
N CYS A 10 0.47 6.17 0.24
CA CYS A 10 -0.55 7.09 -0.25
C CYS A 10 -1.52 7.43 0.88
N ASP A 11 -1.46 8.66 1.37
CA ASP A 11 -2.30 9.16 2.45
C ASP A 11 -2.25 10.68 2.42
N ASP A 12 -3.37 11.34 2.68
CA ASP A 12 -3.39 12.81 2.69
C ASP A 12 -2.82 13.40 3.99
N SER A 13 -2.58 12.58 5.00
CA SER A 13 -2.01 13.02 6.27
C SER A 13 -0.49 12.90 6.27
N VAL A 14 0.20 14.03 6.45
CA VAL A 14 1.65 14.07 6.57
C VAL A 14 2.12 13.21 7.74
N LEU A 15 1.38 13.25 8.85
CA LEU A 15 1.77 12.50 10.06
C LEU A 15 1.68 11.00 9.84
N ILE A 16 0.64 10.54 9.14
CA ILE A 16 0.49 9.11 8.87
C ILE A 16 1.56 8.65 7.89
N ARG A 17 1.85 9.44 6.85
CA ARG A 17 2.93 9.09 5.93
C ARG A 17 4.27 8.99 6.65
N LYS A 18 4.55 9.94 7.55
CA LYS A 18 5.79 9.90 8.33
C LYS A 18 5.85 8.65 9.20
N LYS A 19 4.76 8.32 9.87
CA LYS A 19 4.72 7.13 10.73
C LYS A 19 4.97 5.86 9.92
N LEU A 20 4.30 5.72 8.77
CA LEU A 20 4.52 4.57 7.90
C LEU A 20 5.96 4.50 7.39
N ARG A 21 6.51 5.65 6.98
CA ARG A 21 7.90 5.69 6.51
C ARG A 21 8.85 5.25 7.63
N ASP A 22 8.65 5.74 8.85
CA ASP A 22 9.51 5.37 9.97
C ASP A 22 9.45 3.86 10.24
N ILE A 23 8.25 3.28 10.19
CA ILE A 23 8.07 1.84 10.38
C ILE A 23 8.77 1.06 9.25
N LEU A 24 8.60 1.50 8.01
CA LEU A 24 9.23 0.83 6.88
C LEU A 24 10.74 0.90 6.94
N GLU A 25 11.29 2.01 7.43
CA GLU A 25 12.73 2.14 7.61
C GLU A 25 13.25 1.19 8.68
N VAL A 26 12.48 0.99 9.75
CA VAL A 26 12.81 -0.03 10.75
C VAL A 26 12.83 -1.42 10.11
N CYS A 27 11.96 -1.67 9.15
CA CYS A 27 11.93 -2.92 8.39
C CYS A 27 12.99 -2.98 7.29
N GLN A 28 13.88 -2.00 7.24
CA GLN A 28 15.00 -1.91 6.29
C GLN A 28 14.56 -1.70 4.84
N MET A 29 13.38 -1.13 4.64
CA MET A 29 12.93 -0.69 3.31
C MET A 29 13.58 0.65 3.02
N LYS A 30 14.26 0.76 1.88
CA LYS A 30 15.01 1.97 1.52
C LYS A 30 14.39 2.74 0.38
N GLU A 31 13.70 2.06 -0.52
CA GLU A 31 13.07 2.71 -1.67
C GLU A 31 11.60 3.00 -1.35
N ILE A 32 11.36 4.21 -0.82
CA ILE A 32 10.04 4.63 -0.36
C ILE A 32 9.69 5.95 -1.02
N GLU A 33 8.52 6.02 -1.65
CA GLU A 33 7.96 7.24 -2.21
C GLU A 33 6.62 7.51 -1.56
N GLU A 34 6.13 8.75 -1.66
CA GLU A 34 4.87 9.16 -1.05
C GLU A 34 3.98 9.89 -2.05
N ALA A 35 2.67 9.74 -1.86
CA ALA A 35 1.66 10.46 -2.60
C ALA A 35 0.60 10.96 -1.62
N GLU A 36 0.10 12.18 -1.82
CA GLU A 36 -0.84 12.81 -0.89
C GLU A 36 -2.30 12.72 -1.32
N ASN A 37 -2.57 12.19 -2.51
CA ASN A 37 -3.93 12.03 -3.02
C ASN A 37 -3.96 10.93 -4.07
N GLY A 38 -5.18 10.59 -4.51
CA GLY A 38 -5.37 9.48 -5.44
C GLY A 38 -4.75 9.71 -6.81
N VAL A 39 -4.80 10.94 -7.32
CA VAL A 39 -4.19 11.26 -8.62
C VAL A 39 -2.68 11.08 -8.56
N ALA A 40 -2.05 11.63 -7.51
CA ALA A 40 -0.61 11.48 -7.31
C ALA A 40 -0.23 10.01 -7.12
N ALA A 41 -1.08 9.23 -6.44
CA ALA A 41 -0.84 7.81 -6.22
C ALA A 41 -0.78 7.05 -7.54
N VAL A 42 -1.72 7.30 -8.45
CA VAL A 42 -1.73 6.64 -9.75
C VAL A 42 -0.51 7.04 -10.57
N GLU A 43 -0.17 8.33 -10.58
CA GLU A 43 1.01 8.80 -11.30
C GLU A 43 2.31 8.20 -10.75
N LYS A 44 2.46 8.17 -9.44
CA LYS A 44 3.63 7.56 -8.81
C LYS A 44 3.72 6.07 -9.08
N ALA A 45 2.58 5.38 -9.10
CA ALA A 45 2.58 3.96 -9.43
C ALA A 45 3.14 3.71 -10.83
N ARG A 46 2.85 4.60 -11.78
CA ARG A 46 3.36 4.49 -13.15
C ARG A 46 4.87 4.74 -13.23
N THR A 47 5.36 5.76 -12.54
CA THR A 47 6.75 6.21 -12.65
C THR A 47 7.69 5.47 -11.71
N PHE A 48 7.27 5.27 -10.49
CA PHE A 48 8.09 4.61 -9.46
C PHE A 48 8.06 3.09 -9.60
N LYS A 49 6.95 2.55 -10.10
CA LYS A 49 6.74 1.10 -10.26
C LYS A 49 6.95 0.35 -8.95
N PRO A 50 6.13 0.65 -7.92
CA PRO A 50 6.30 0.01 -6.62
C PRO A 50 5.92 -1.47 -6.68
N ASP A 51 6.49 -2.25 -5.76
CA ASP A 51 6.06 -3.63 -5.53
C ASP A 51 4.87 -3.66 -4.57
N LEU A 52 4.82 -2.70 -3.67
CA LEU A 52 3.82 -2.62 -2.59
C LEU A 52 3.34 -1.19 -2.44
N VAL A 53 2.04 -1.02 -2.30
CA VAL A 53 1.42 0.29 -2.07
C VAL A 53 0.58 0.21 -0.80
N PHE A 54 0.78 1.15 0.12
CA PHE A 54 -0.15 1.37 1.23
C PHE A 54 -1.05 2.53 0.83
N MET A 55 -2.35 2.27 0.76
CA MET A 55 -3.34 3.20 0.21
C MET A 55 -4.43 3.51 1.23
N ASP A 56 -4.51 4.78 1.64
CA ASP A 56 -5.64 5.24 2.46
C ASP A 56 -6.92 5.16 1.61
N ILE A 57 -8.02 4.76 2.24
CA ILE A 57 -9.29 4.65 1.54
C ILE A 57 -9.85 6.04 1.21
N VAL A 58 -9.82 6.95 2.17
CA VAL A 58 -10.40 8.30 1.99
C VAL A 58 -9.32 9.32 1.74
N MET A 59 -9.33 9.90 0.54
CA MET A 59 -8.42 10.98 0.16
C MET A 59 -9.21 12.00 -0.67
N PRO A 60 -8.80 13.28 -0.66
CA PRO A 60 -9.52 14.29 -1.44
C PRO A 60 -9.42 14.03 -2.94
N GLY A 61 -10.49 14.35 -3.65
CA GLY A 61 -10.58 14.12 -5.09
C GLY A 61 -10.78 12.64 -5.38
N LYS A 62 -9.81 12.02 -6.05
CA LYS A 62 -9.85 10.59 -6.33
C LYS A 62 -9.53 9.83 -5.04
N ASP A 63 -10.47 9.01 -4.55
CA ASP A 63 -10.26 8.27 -3.32
C ASP A 63 -9.40 7.02 -3.53
N GLY A 64 -9.09 6.33 -2.43
CA GLY A 64 -8.20 5.16 -2.49
C GLY A 64 -8.78 3.98 -3.26
N ILE A 65 -10.09 3.80 -3.26
CA ILE A 65 -10.73 2.72 -4.02
C ILE A 65 -10.60 2.98 -5.53
N GLU A 66 -10.86 4.23 -5.95
CA GLU A 66 -10.69 4.61 -7.34
C GLU A 66 -9.24 4.48 -7.81
N ALA A 67 -8.30 4.90 -6.96
CA ALA A 67 -6.88 4.77 -7.26
C ALA A 67 -6.45 3.31 -7.35
N LEU A 68 -6.95 2.47 -6.44
CA LEU A 68 -6.71 1.02 -6.47
C LEU A 68 -7.15 0.42 -7.81
N GLU A 69 -8.36 0.74 -8.23
CA GLU A 69 -8.90 0.21 -9.48
C GLU A 69 -8.03 0.59 -10.67
N GLU A 70 -7.62 1.86 -10.75
CA GLU A 70 -6.74 2.32 -11.83
C GLU A 70 -5.38 1.65 -11.79
N ILE A 71 -4.76 1.59 -10.61
CA ILE A 71 -3.44 0.97 -10.47
C ILE A 71 -3.48 -0.49 -10.88
N LYS A 72 -4.48 -1.23 -10.41
CA LYS A 72 -4.59 -2.66 -10.71
C LYS A 72 -4.91 -2.91 -12.17
N SER A 73 -5.68 -2.03 -12.82
CA SER A 73 -5.98 -2.19 -14.25
C SER A 73 -4.74 -1.98 -15.12
N GLU A 74 -3.85 -1.09 -14.69
CA GLU A 74 -2.62 -0.80 -15.46
C GLU A 74 -1.48 -1.76 -15.15
N ASN A 75 -1.39 -2.22 -13.89
CA ASN A 75 -0.34 -3.16 -13.50
C ASN A 75 -0.86 -4.09 -12.41
N PRO A 76 -1.44 -5.23 -12.80
CA PRO A 76 -2.02 -6.16 -11.83
C PRO A 76 -1.00 -6.82 -10.89
N LYS A 77 0.29 -6.68 -11.14
CA LYS A 77 1.33 -7.24 -10.28
C LYS A 77 1.60 -6.40 -9.04
N ILE A 78 1.24 -5.12 -9.06
CA ILE A 78 1.43 -4.27 -7.87
C ILE A 78 0.49 -4.73 -6.77
N LYS A 79 1.04 -4.93 -5.57
CA LYS A 79 0.24 -5.32 -4.41
C LYS A 79 -0.19 -4.06 -3.66
N VAL A 80 -1.50 -3.87 -3.54
CA VAL A 80 -2.06 -2.70 -2.86
C VAL A 80 -2.69 -3.14 -1.55
N VAL A 81 -2.22 -2.58 -0.45
CA VAL A 81 -2.75 -2.81 0.89
C VAL A 81 -3.53 -1.58 1.30
N MET A 82 -4.81 -1.77 1.61
CA MET A 82 -5.66 -0.65 2.02
C MET A 82 -5.46 -0.35 3.49
N ALA A 83 -5.42 0.93 3.85
CA ALA A 83 -5.35 1.36 5.24
C ALA A 83 -6.73 1.93 5.62
N SER A 84 -7.39 1.30 6.59
CA SER A 84 -8.75 1.68 6.97
C SER A 84 -8.82 2.24 8.38
N SER A 85 -9.71 3.22 8.57
CA SER A 85 -10.10 3.69 9.88
C SER A 85 -11.47 3.10 10.21
N ALA A 86 -11.96 3.37 11.44
CA ALA A 86 -13.25 2.85 11.88
C ALA A 86 -14.41 3.22 10.94
N GLY A 87 -14.34 4.40 10.32
CA GLY A 87 -15.39 4.86 9.43
C GLY A 87 -15.35 4.34 8.01
N THR A 88 -14.29 3.60 7.65
CA THR A 88 -14.09 3.15 6.27
C THR A 88 -14.09 1.63 6.11
N GLN A 89 -14.37 0.88 7.17
CA GLN A 89 -14.33 -0.59 7.11
C GLN A 89 -15.34 -1.16 6.11
N SER A 90 -16.46 -0.48 5.90
CA SER A 90 -17.48 -0.94 4.95
C SER A 90 -16.99 -0.97 3.50
N HIS A 91 -15.90 -0.26 3.20
CA HIS A 91 -15.33 -0.22 1.85
C HIS A 91 -14.33 -1.33 1.58
N LEU A 92 -13.94 -2.09 2.61
CA LEU A 92 -12.89 -3.09 2.45
C LEU A 92 -13.29 -4.24 1.52
N LYS A 93 -14.54 -4.66 1.59
CA LYS A 93 -15.01 -5.74 0.71
C LYS A 93 -14.89 -5.33 -0.75
N LYS A 94 -15.30 -4.10 -1.07
CA LYS A 94 -15.19 -3.61 -2.44
C LYS A 94 -13.73 -3.55 -2.90
N ALA A 95 -12.85 -3.10 -2.00
CA ALA A 95 -11.42 -3.04 -2.31
C ALA A 95 -10.86 -4.44 -2.62
N LEU A 96 -11.22 -5.43 -1.81
CA LEU A 96 -10.76 -6.80 -2.03
C LEU A 96 -11.29 -7.33 -3.35
N ASP A 97 -12.55 -7.04 -3.67
CA ASP A 97 -13.15 -7.45 -4.94
C ASP A 97 -12.44 -6.82 -6.14
N LEU A 98 -11.89 -5.62 -5.96
CA LEU A 98 -11.14 -4.92 -7.01
C LEU A 98 -9.67 -5.30 -7.06
N GLY A 99 -9.24 -6.25 -6.24
CA GLY A 99 -7.90 -6.79 -6.30
C GLY A 99 -6.93 -6.29 -5.24
N ALA A 100 -7.42 -5.68 -4.15
CA ALA A 100 -6.54 -5.31 -3.04
C ALA A 100 -5.90 -6.58 -2.48
N TYR A 101 -4.61 -6.49 -2.16
CA TYR A 101 -3.87 -7.62 -1.66
C TYR A 101 -4.24 -7.95 -0.21
N ASP A 102 -4.42 -6.92 0.60
CA ASP A 102 -4.76 -7.08 2.02
C ASP A 102 -5.17 -5.71 2.56
N PHE A 103 -5.40 -5.63 3.86
CA PHE A 103 -5.69 -4.36 4.52
C PHE A 103 -5.04 -4.32 5.90
N ILE A 104 -4.82 -3.11 6.40
CA ILE A 104 -4.39 -2.86 7.78
C ILE A 104 -5.31 -1.81 8.39
N GLN A 105 -5.46 -1.85 9.71
CA GLN A 105 -6.27 -0.87 10.41
C GLN A 105 -5.40 0.26 10.94
N LYS A 106 -5.94 1.47 10.92
CA LYS A 106 -5.30 2.60 11.59
C LYS A 106 -5.69 2.59 13.07
N PRO A 107 -4.78 2.94 13.97
CA PRO A 107 -3.42 3.43 13.69
C PRO A 107 -2.51 2.29 13.21
N VAL A 108 -1.64 2.61 12.24
CA VAL A 108 -0.69 1.62 11.72
C VAL A 108 0.33 1.27 12.78
N THR A 109 0.73 0.00 12.82
CA THR A 109 1.70 -0.49 13.80
C THR A 109 2.82 -1.22 13.09
N LEU A 110 3.94 -1.35 13.79
CA LEU A 110 5.07 -2.13 13.29
C LEU A 110 4.63 -3.57 12.98
N GLU A 111 3.80 -4.14 13.86
CA GLU A 111 3.32 -5.52 13.68
C GLU A 111 2.49 -5.69 12.42
N SER A 112 1.56 -4.77 12.15
CA SER A 112 0.71 -4.90 10.98
C SER A 112 1.50 -4.77 9.69
N VAL A 113 2.47 -3.86 9.64
CA VAL A 113 3.31 -3.68 8.46
C VAL A 113 4.25 -4.87 8.27
N THR A 114 4.86 -5.31 9.35
CA THR A 114 5.77 -6.47 9.31
C THR A 114 5.05 -7.71 8.80
N SER A 115 3.81 -7.95 9.27
CA SER A 115 3.01 -9.08 8.81
C SER A 115 2.79 -9.06 7.30
N ILE A 116 2.50 -7.89 6.74
CA ILE A 116 2.30 -7.75 5.29
C ILE A 116 3.60 -8.08 4.54
N ILE A 117 4.73 -7.54 5.00
CA ILE A 117 6.01 -7.75 4.34
C ILE A 117 6.40 -9.23 4.38
N GLU A 118 6.25 -9.86 5.54
CA GLU A 118 6.54 -11.29 5.70
C GLU A 118 5.67 -12.15 4.79
N LYS A 119 4.39 -11.81 4.69
CA LYS A 119 3.47 -12.53 3.81
C LYS A 119 3.93 -12.45 2.36
N MET A 120 4.34 -11.27 1.91
CA MET A 120 4.84 -11.09 0.55
C MET A 120 6.12 -11.90 0.31
N ILE A 121 7.04 -11.87 1.25
CA ILE A 121 8.30 -12.61 1.13
C ILE A 121 8.03 -14.11 1.07
N ASN A 122 7.17 -14.61 1.95
CA ASN A 122 6.85 -16.04 2.00
C ASN A 122 6.15 -16.51 0.73
N GLU A 123 5.26 -15.70 0.18
CA GLU A 123 4.59 -16.06 -1.07
C GLU A 123 5.59 -16.08 -2.24
N GLY A 124 6.53 -15.13 -2.25
CA GLY A 124 7.58 -15.11 -3.25
C GLY A 124 8.46 -16.35 -3.18
N GLU A 125 8.84 -16.77 -1.97
CA GLU A 125 9.63 -18.00 -1.78
C GLU A 125 8.84 -19.22 -2.20
N SER A 126 7.54 -19.27 -1.85
CA SER A 126 6.68 -20.39 -2.25
C SER A 126 6.60 -20.54 -3.77
N ALA A 127 6.66 -19.43 -4.48
CA ALA A 127 6.58 -19.44 -5.95
C ALA A 127 7.80 -20.09 -6.59
N HIS A 128 8.89 -20.25 -5.86
CA HIS A 128 10.13 -20.86 -6.36
C HIS A 128 10.25 -22.35 -6.03
N VAL A 129 9.32 -22.84 -5.26
CA VAL A 129 9.29 -24.26 -4.93
C VAL A 129 8.44 -25.01 -5.93
#